data_146443e134d7043d16fc17431e59d732
#
_entry.id   146443e134d7043d16fc17431e59d732
#
_cell.length_a   1.000
_cell.length_b   1.000
_cell.length_c   1.000
_cell.angle_alpha   90.00
_cell.angle_beta   90.00
_cell.angle_gamma   90.00
#
_symmetry.space_group_name_H-M   'P 1'
#
loop_
_entity.id
_entity.type
_entity.pdbx_description
1 polymer ?
#
loop_
_entity_poly.entity_id
_entity_poly.type
_entity_poly.pdbx_seq_one_letter_code
_entity_poly.pdbx_strand_id
1 'polypeptide(L)'
;MTKLNAATIFSAQGMTFFLAGEEFCRSKDGDENSFKSPATLNMIDWESVNNYSDVVEYYKGMIQIHKKFNAFRDPTTTTAKNLDFFENDTKGLVAFAVDGLENDNFKKVAVLLKGNPDKSVKVDLSKIKNYSDDFVIIANDETAKVGVISSVNID
;
A
#
# COMPACT_ATOMS: atom_id res chain seq x y z
N MET A 1 -6.43 -5.83 -8.37
CA MET A 1 -6.91 -5.92 -6.97
C MET A 1 -5.79 -6.31 -6.01
N THR A 2 -5.01 -7.36 -6.25
CA THR A 2 -3.93 -7.84 -5.36
C THR A 2 -2.88 -6.77 -5.02
N LYS A 3 -2.45 -5.97 -6.00
CA LYS A 3 -1.55 -4.82 -5.75
C LYS A 3 -2.16 -3.78 -4.81
N LEU A 4 -3.47 -3.51 -4.92
CA LEU A 4 -4.16 -2.61 -3.99
C LEU A 4 -4.18 -3.16 -2.56
N ASN A 5 -4.35 -4.47 -2.40
CA ASN A 5 -4.26 -5.11 -1.09
C ASN A 5 -2.86 -4.95 -0.49
N ALA A 6 -1.80 -5.17 -1.29
CA ALA A 6 -0.44 -4.91 -0.86
C ALA A 6 -0.23 -3.45 -0.44
N ALA A 7 -0.67 -2.49 -1.27
CA ALA A 7 -0.59 -1.07 -0.94
C ALA A 7 -1.32 -0.76 0.39
N THR A 8 -2.49 -1.34 0.61
CA THR A 8 -3.27 -1.14 1.85
C THR A 8 -2.52 -1.68 3.07
N ILE A 9 -2.02 -2.92 2.99
CA ILE A 9 -1.34 -3.58 4.12
C ILE A 9 -0.03 -2.87 4.46
N PHE A 10 0.80 -2.57 3.45
CA PHE A 10 2.13 -2.00 3.69
C PHE A 10 2.16 -0.49 3.89
N SER A 11 1.06 0.23 3.67
CA SER A 11 0.92 1.63 4.06
C SER A 11 0.22 1.84 5.41
N ALA A 12 -0.32 0.77 6.00
CA ALA A 12 -0.84 0.81 7.36
C ALA A 12 0.31 0.91 8.38
N GLN A 13 0.03 1.53 9.53
CA GLN A 13 0.98 1.67 10.62
C GLN A 13 1.07 0.38 11.45
N GLY A 14 2.27 0.06 11.91
CA GLY A 14 2.53 -1.05 12.81
C GLY A 14 2.97 -2.32 12.11
N MET A 15 2.62 -3.46 12.71
CA MET A 15 3.04 -4.77 12.21
C MET A 15 2.13 -5.23 11.06
N THR A 16 2.72 -5.51 9.92
CA THR A 16 2.02 -6.06 8.76
C THR A 16 2.00 -7.59 8.80
N PHE A 17 0.89 -8.16 8.34
CA PHE A 17 0.71 -9.59 8.19
C PHE A 17 0.01 -9.89 6.87
N PHE A 18 0.50 -10.87 6.12
CA PHE A 18 -0.14 -11.39 4.91
C PHE A 18 0.14 -12.89 4.77
N LEU A 19 -0.74 -13.59 4.07
CA LEU A 19 -0.62 -15.03 3.88
C LEU A 19 0.45 -15.35 2.82
N ALA A 20 1.30 -16.35 3.08
CA ALA A 20 2.28 -16.81 2.10
C ALA A 20 1.60 -17.23 0.79
N GLY A 21 2.06 -16.65 -0.31
CA GLY A 21 1.51 -16.85 -1.65
C GLY A 21 0.58 -15.73 -2.14
N GLU A 22 0.14 -14.80 -1.29
CA GLU A 22 -0.64 -13.64 -1.75
C GLU A 22 0.16 -12.81 -2.76
N GLU A 23 1.47 -12.73 -2.60
CA GLU A 23 2.39 -12.01 -3.46
C GLU A 23 2.48 -12.58 -4.89
N PHE A 24 1.96 -13.77 -5.12
CA PHE A 24 1.80 -14.38 -6.45
C PHE A 24 0.41 -15.00 -6.67
N CYS A 25 -0.60 -14.34 -6.11
CA CYS A 25 -2.02 -14.61 -6.36
C CYS A 25 -2.48 -16.03 -5.98
N ARG A 26 -1.91 -16.64 -4.92
CA ARG A 26 -2.33 -17.96 -4.43
C ARG A 26 -3.85 -18.02 -4.24
N SER A 27 -4.47 -19.03 -4.79
CA SER A 27 -5.90 -19.33 -4.64
C SER A 27 -6.13 -20.43 -3.60
N LYS A 28 -7.31 -20.45 -3.04
CA LYS A 28 -7.90 -21.54 -2.26
C LYS A 28 -9.21 -22.03 -2.90
N ASP A 29 -9.43 -21.66 -4.16
CA ASP A 29 -10.58 -22.07 -5.00
C ASP A 29 -11.94 -21.81 -4.33
N GLY A 30 -12.01 -20.76 -3.52
CA GLY A 30 -13.22 -20.36 -2.79
C GLY A 30 -13.45 -21.11 -1.48
N ASP A 31 -12.52 -21.97 -1.04
CA ASP A 31 -12.60 -22.62 0.27
C ASP A 31 -12.22 -21.63 1.38
N GLU A 32 -13.22 -21.17 2.11
CA GLU A 32 -13.06 -20.18 3.19
C GLU A 32 -12.31 -20.73 4.42
N ASN A 33 -12.31 -22.09 4.59
CA ASN A 33 -11.76 -22.72 5.79
C ASN A 33 -10.97 -23.98 5.45
N SER A 34 -9.92 -23.81 4.66
CA SER A 34 -9.17 -24.91 4.03
C SER A 34 -8.28 -25.73 4.98
N PHE A 35 -8.34 -25.55 6.31
CA PHE A 35 -7.41 -26.23 7.24
C PHE A 35 -7.52 -27.76 7.25
N LYS A 36 -8.70 -28.29 6.85
CA LYS A 36 -8.94 -29.75 6.68
C LYS A 36 -8.97 -30.18 5.22
N SER A 37 -8.80 -29.26 4.28
CA SER A 37 -8.85 -29.55 2.86
C SER A 37 -7.59 -30.28 2.39
N PRO A 38 -7.62 -30.97 1.25
CA PRO A 38 -6.49 -31.73 0.74
C PRO A 38 -5.22 -30.89 0.61
N ALA A 39 -4.07 -31.55 0.73
CA ALA A 39 -2.77 -30.89 0.60
C ALA A 39 -2.61 -30.17 -0.75
N THR A 40 -3.21 -30.69 -1.81
CA THR A 40 -3.21 -30.08 -3.15
C THR A 40 -3.83 -28.68 -3.17
N LEU A 41 -4.84 -28.41 -2.34
CA LEU A 41 -5.40 -27.07 -2.19
C LEU A 41 -4.53 -26.17 -1.30
N ASN A 42 -3.83 -26.77 -0.34
CA ASN A 42 -3.07 -26.03 0.67
C ASN A 42 -1.59 -25.83 0.34
N MET A 43 -1.05 -26.57 -0.63
CA MET A 43 0.34 -26.39 -1.06
C MET A 43 0.55 -25.04 -1.74
N ILE A 44 1.80 -24.59 -1.76
CA ILE A 44 2.21 -23.39 -2.48
C ILE A 44 2.66 -23.83 -3.89
N ASP A 45 2.02 -23.27 -4.90
CA ASP A 45 2.47 -23.39 -6.29
C ASP A 45 3.54 -22.36 -6.61
N TRP A 46 4.79 -22.77 -6.54
CA TRP A 46 5.93 -21.90 -6.79
C TRP A 46 6.08 -21.47 -8.27
N GLU A 47 5.46 -22.18 -9.22
CA GLU A 47 5.46 -21.80 -10.64
C GLU A 47 4.66 -20.50 -10.85
N SER A 48 3.67 -20.26 -10.02
CA SER A 48 2.87 -19.03 -10.02
C SER A 48 3.71 -17.75 -9.82
N VAL A 49 4.88 -17.84 -9.21
CA VAL A 49 5.82 -16.70 -9.07
C VAL A 49 6.21 -16.14 -10.45
N ASN A 50 6.42 -17.00 -11.43
CA ASN A 50 6.75 -16.59 -12.80
C ASN A 50 5.54 -16.00 -13.52
N ASN A 51 4.36 -16.58 -13.31
CA ASN A 51 3.11 -16.16 -13.95
C ASN A 51 2.62 -14.78 -13.45
N TYR A 52 2.93 -14.44 -12.20
CA TYR A 52 2.54 -13.19 -11.55
C TYR A 52 3.76 -12.36 -11.11
N SER A 53 4.81 -12.38 -11.90
CA SER A 53 6.07 -11.70 -11.57
C SER A 53 5.90 -10.20 -11.33
N ASP A 54 4.97 -9.54 -12.02
CA ASP A 54 4.63 -8.13 -11.83
C ASP A 54 4.01 -7.85 -10.45
N VAL A 55 3.22 -8.79 -9.93
CA VAL A 55 2.66 -8.70 -8.57
C VAL A 55 3.75 -8.91 -7.53
N VAL A 56 4.62 -9.91 -7.76
CA VAL A 56 5.78 -10.19 -6.89
C VAL A 56 6.68 -8.95 -6.76
N GLU A 57 7.03 -8.33 -7.88
CA GLU A 57 7.87 -7.12 -7.87
C GLU A 57 7.16 -5.95 -7.16
N TYR A 58 5.85 -5.82 -7.32
CA TYR A 58 5.08 -4.82 -6.60
C TYR A 58 5.13 -5.04 -5.07
N TYR A 59 4.93 -6.28 -4.61
CA TYR A 59 5.07 -6.63 -3.18
C TYR A 59 6.46 -6.32 -2.66
N LYS A 60 7.52 -6.69 -3.41
CA LYS A 60 8.89 -6.34 -3.04
C LYS A 60 9.08 -4.83 -2.87
N GLY A 61 8.55 -4.04 -3.80
CA GLY A 61 8.59 -2.59 -3.74
C GLY A 61 7.86 -2.03 -2.52
N MET A 62 6.64 -2.50 -2.24
CA MET A 62 5.87 -2.08 -1.07
C MET A 62 6.54 -2.48 0.25
N ILE A 63 7.13 -3.67 0.33
CA ILE A 63 7.92 -4.11 1.49
C ILE A 63 9.13 -3.19 1.70
N GLN A 64 9.83 -2.81 0.63
CA GLN A 64 10.96 -1.88 0.72
C GLN A 64 10.51 -0.50 1.21
N ILE A 65 9.40 0.03 0.71
CA ILE A 65 8.79 1.30 1.16
C ILE A 65 8.45 1.19 2.65
N HIS A 66 7.73 0.15 3.06
CA HIS A 66 7.36 -0.07 4.45
C HIS A 66 8.60 -0.18 5.38
N LYS A 67 9.65 -0.85 4.93
CA LYS A 67 10.91 -0.97 5.69
C LYS A 67 11.70 0.34 5.74
N LYS A 68 11.64 1.15 4.69
CA LYS A 68 12.39 2.40 4.59
C LYS A 68 11.77 3.51 5.44
N PHE A 69 10.45 3.57 5.52
CA PHE A 69 9.72 4.65 6.18
C PHE A 69 9.26 4.22 7.57
N ASN A 70 9.90 4.77 8.60
CA ASN A 70 9.63 4.39 10.00
C ASN A 70 8.20 4.70 10.41
N ALA A 71 7.59 5.75 9.86
CA ALA A 71 6.21 6.12 10.12
C ALA A 71 5.20 5.00 9.80
N PHE A 72 5.49 4.11 8.83
CA PHE A 72 4.64 2.95 8.56
C PHE A 72 4.83 1.79 9.55
N ARG A 73 5.92 1.78 10.31
CA ARG A 73 6.25 0.68 11.24
C ARG A 73 6.12 1.06 12.71
N ASP A 74 5.90 2.34 12.99
CA ASP A 74 5.79 2.81 14.36
C ASP A 74 4.47 2.34 14.99
N PRO A 75 4.50 1.50 16.03
CA PRO A 75 3.31 1.03 16.72
C PRO A 75 2.84 2.02 17.80
N THR A 76 3.51 3.14 17.95
CA THR A 76 3.25 4.10 19.03
C THR A 76 2.07 5.00 18.71
N THR A 77 1.55 5.66 19.74
CA THR A 77 0.52 6.66 19.58
C THR A 77 1.01 7.94 18.89
N THR A 78 2.31 8.10 18.70
CA THR A 78 2.90 9.27 18.01
C THR A 78 2.45 9.30 16.57
N THR A 79 2.66 8.23 15.82
CA THR A 79 2.22 8.15 14.41
C THR A 79 0.70 8.20 14.31
N ALA A 80 -0.03 7.56 15.21
CA ALA A 80 -1.50 7.62 15.21
C ALA A 80 -2.04 9.05 15.35
N LYS A 81 -1.35 9.91 16.12
CA LYS A 81 -1.70 11.34 16.26
C LYS A 81 -1.33 12.18 15.03
N ASN A 82 -0.38 11.69 14.22
CA ASN A 82 0.14 12.36 13.04
C ASN A 82 -0.51 11.82 11.74
N LEU A 83 -1.59 11.03 11.87
CA LEU A 83 -2.42 10.59 10.77
C LEU A 83 -3.52 11.62 10.51
N ASP A 84 -3.55 12.15 9.31
CA ASP A 84 -4.62 13.02 8.82
C ASP A 84 -5.44 12.27 7.76
N PHE A 85 -6.67 11.88 8.08
CA PHE A 85 -7.59 11.35 7.09
C PHE A 85 -8.29 12.49 6.35
N PHE A 86 -8.35 12.35 5.02
CA PHE A 86 -9.07 13.32 4.19
C PHE A 86 -10.53 12.92 4.12
N GLU A 87 -11.40 13.77 4.65
CA GLU A 87 -12.83 13.61 4.46
C GLU A 87 -13.17 13.70 2.97
N ASN A 88 -13.82 12.68 2.46
CA ASN A 88 -14.29 12.64 1.10
C ASN A 88 -15.56 11.78 1.01
N ASP A 89 -16.49 12.17 0.13
CA ASP A 89 -17.74 11.45 -0.10
C ASP A 89 -17.61 10.37 -1.20
N THR A 90 -16.39 10.09 -1.66
CA THR A 90 -16.15 9.16 -2.74
C THR A 90 -16.13 7.73 -2.24
N LYS A 91 -17.14 6.96 -2.59
CA LYS A 91 -17.19 5.53 -2.24
C LYS A 91 -16.00 4.78 -2.81
N GLY A 92 -15.34 3.99 -1.95
CA GLY A 92 -14.18 3.18 -2.33
C GLY A 92 -12.86 3.95 -2.41
N LEU A 93 -12.79 5.20 -1.94
CA LEU A 93 -11.56 5.94 -1.75
C LEU A 93 -11.22 6.01 -0.25
N VAL A 94 -10.01 5.61 0.10
CA VAL A 94 -9.38 5.90 1.38
C VAL A 94 -8.20 6.82 1.10
N ALA A 95 -8.19 7.96 1.75
CA ALA A 95 -7.13 8.96 1.58
C ALA A 95 -6.66 9.45 2.96
N PHE A 96 -5.36 9.38 3.19
CA PHE A 96 -4.75 9.87 4.42
C PHE A 96 -3.33 10.34 4.17
N ALA A 97 -2.81 11.14 5.09
CA ALA A 97 -1.41 11.48 5.14
C ALA A 97 -0.82 11.10 6.50
N VAL A 98 0.46 10.78 6.50
CA VAL A 98 1.23 10.50 7.70
C VAL A 98 2.50 11.35 7.70
N ASP A 99 2.80 11.98 8.83
CA ASP A 99 4.04 12.72 9.02
C ASP A 99 5.22 11.75 9.16
N GLY A 100 6.34 12.09 8.54
CA GLY A 100 7.61 11.40 8.74
C GLY A 100 8.10 11.53 10.17
N LEU A 101 8.77 10.49 10.66
CA LEU A 101 9.47 10.54 11.94
C LEU A 101 10.87 11.12 11.75
N GLU A 102 11.54 11.46 12.86
CA GLU A 102 12.84 12.15 12.88
C GLU A 102 13.91 11.51 11.97
N ASN A 103 13.88 10.20 11.82
CA ASN A 103 14.84 9.45 10.98
C ASN A 103 14.32 9.12 9.57
N ASP A 104 13.17 9.64 9.19
CA ASP A 104 12.63 9.45 7.84
C ASP A 104 13.16 10.54 6.89
N ASN A 105 13.45 10.15 5.65
CA ASN A 105 13.94 11.07 4.62
C ASN A 105 12.83 11.85 3.91
N PHE A 106 11.60 11.80 4.43
CA PHE A 106 10.46 12.55 3.92
C PHE A 106 9.79 13.29 5.08
N LYS A 107 9.11 14.38 4.76
CA LYS A 107 8.34 15.14 5.75
C LYS A 107 6.94 14.56 5.93
N LYS A 108 6.33 14.15 4.84
CA LYS A 108 4.95 13.61 4.83
C LYS A 108 4.75 12.65 3.65
N VAL A 109 3.97 11.61 3.86
CA VAL A 109 3.49 10.71 2.81
C VAL A 109 1.98 10.83 2.71
N ALA A 110 1.47 11.08 1.50
CA ALA A 110 0.05 10.97 1.20
C ALA A 110 -0.24 9.59 0.58
N VAL A 111 -1.23 8.91 1.10
CA VAL A 111 -1.68 7.59 0.65
C VAL A 111 -3.11 7.69 0.13
N LEU A 112 -3.29 7.31 -1.14
CA LEU A 112 -4.56 7.35 -1.83
C LEU A 112 -4.88 5.94 -2.34
N LEU A 113 -5.83 5.27 -1.72
CA LEU A 113 -6.24 3.91 -2.05
C LEU A 113 -7.63 3.94 -2.67
N LYS A 114 -7.73 3.63 -3.95
CA LYS A 114 -8.99 3.67 -4.70
C LYS A 114 -9.38 2.27 -5.17
N GLY A 115 -10.45 1.74 -4.61
CA GLY A 115 -10.97 0.41 -4.93
C GLY A 115 -11.88 0.36 -6.16
N ASN A 116 -12.37 1.49 -6.66
CA ASN A 116 -13.24 1.53 -7.84
C ASN A 116 -12.43 1.98 -9.07
N PRO A 117 -12.20 1.12 -10.09
CA PRO A 117 -11.41 1.45 -11.26
C PRO A 117 -12.13 2.42 -12.22
N ASP A 118 -13.46 2.48 -12.19
CA ASP A 118 -14.28 3.09 -13.26
C ASP A 118 -14.37 4.62 -13.22
N LYS A 119 -13.87 5.27 -12.17
CA LYS A 119 -14.00 6.72 -11.99
C LYS A 119 -12.70 7.35 -11.58
N SER A 120 -12.28 8.38 -12.27
CA SER A 120 -11.23 9.28 -11.78
C SER A 120 -11.75 10.08 -10.59
N VAL A 121 -10.89 10.30 -9.60
CA VAL A 121 -11.22 11.07 -8.40
C VAL A 121 -10.17 12.17 -8.26
N LYS A 122 -10.63 13.39 -8.03
CA LYS A 122 -9.76 14.51 -7.64
C LYS A 122 -9.68 14.53 -6.12
N VAL A 123 -8.48 14.52 -5.59
CA VAL A 123 -8.20 14.65 -4.16
C VAL A 123 -7.49 15.99 -3.96
N ASP A 124 -8.06 16.83 -3.12
CA ASP A 124 -7.47 18.12 -2.79
C ASP A 124 -6.39 17.92 -1.72
N LEU A 125 -5.14 17.90 -2.15
CA LEU A 125 -3.97 17.73 -1.27
C LEU A 125 -3.65 18.99 -0.47
N SER A 126 -4.21 20.17 -0.83
CA SER A 126 -3.99 21.41 -0.07
C SER A 126 -4.56 21.36 1.35
N LYS A 127 -5.48 20.44 1.61
CA LYS A 127 -6.04 20.18 2.95
C LYS A 127 -5.09 19.43 3.89
N ILE A 128 -3.97 18.91 3.37
CA ILE A 128 -2.96 18.24 4.20
C ILE A 128 -2.27 19.31 5.05
N LYS A 129 -2.24 19.12 6.37
CA LYS A 129 -1.46 19.97 7.26
C LYS A 129 0.00 19.99 6.85
N ASN A 130 0.63 21.16 6.87
CA ASN A 130 2.03 21.35 6.46
C ASN A 130 2.29 20.85 5.03
N TYR A 131 1.34 21.07 4.14
CA TYR A 131 1.46 20.78 2.73
C TYR A 131 2.72 21.41 2.11
N SER A 132 3.40 20.65 1.26
CA SER A 132 4.53 21.10 0.44
C SER A 132 4.22 20.78 -1.02
N ASP A 133 4.49 21.69 -1.92
CA ASP A 133 4.21 21.56 -3.35
C ASP A 133 5.09 20.49 -4.05
N ASP A 134 6.11 19.99 -3.35
CA ASP A 134 7.07 19.01 -3.87
C ASP A 134 6.66 17.57 -3.51
N PHE A 135 5.67 17.02 -4.20
CA PHE A 135 5.34 15.61 -4.11
C PHE A 135 5.99 14.79 -5.22
N VAL A 136 6.40 13.59 -4.86
CA VAL A 136 6.87 12.57 -5.81
C VAL A 136 6.06 11.29 -5.64
N ILE A 137 5.79 10.61 -6.72
CA ILE A 137 5.12 9.30 -6.69
C ILE A 137 6.20 8.22 -6.48
N ILE A 138 5.99 7.38 -5.47
CA ILE A 138 6.83 6.22 -5.13
C ILE A 138 6.08 4.89 -5.28
N ALA A 139 4.75 4.93 -5.37
CA ALA A 139 3.92 3.79 -5.71
C ALA A 139 2.68 4.23 -6.47
N ASN A 140 2.30 3.47 -7.48
CA ASN A 140 1.06 3.62 -8.25
C ASN A 140 0.43 2.24 -8.46
N ASP A 141 -0.50 2.09 -9.40
CA ASP A 141 -1.19 0.83 -9.72
C ASP A 141 -0.30 -0.21 -10.44
N GLU A 142 0.81 0.22 -11.00
CA GLU A 142 1.74 -0.63 -11.74
C GLU A 142 2.99 -0.99 -10.94
N THR A 143 3.60 0.01 -10.32
CA THR A 143 4.95 -0.07 -9.75
C THR A 143 5.01 0.51 -8.34
N ALA A 144 5.81 -0.13 -7.49
CA ALA A 144 6.21 0.40 -6.18
C ALA A 144 7.73 0.28 -6.02
N LYS A 145 8.39 1.36 -5.57
CA LYS A 145 9.86 1.35 -5.32
C LYS A 145 10.27 2.45 -4.36
N VAL A 146 11.38 2.23 -3.66
CA VAL A 146 12.06 3.30 -2.91
C VAL A 146 12.82 4.18 -3.91
N GLY A 147 12.19 5.24 -4.33
CA GLY A 147 12.71 6.18 -5.32
C GLY A 147 11.57 6.77 -6.15
N VAL A 148 11.87 7.85 -6.84
CA VAL A 148 10.89 8.60 -7.62
C VAL A 148 10.44 7.79 -8.83
N ILE A 149 9.13 7.61 -8.99
CA ILE A 149 8.51 7.11 -10.24
C ILE A 149 8.25 8.30 -11.16
N SER A 150 7.60 9.33 -10.62
CA SER A 150 7.35 10.59 -11.32
C SER A 150 7.16 11.73 -10.32
N SER A 151 7.33 12.96 -10.77
CA SER A 151 6.94 14.15 -10.00
C SER A 151 5.46 14.43 -10.16
N VAL A 152 4.84 14.99 -9.14
CA VAL A 152 3.47 15.51 -9.20
C VAL A 152 3.56 17.02 -9.34
N ASN A 153 3.14 17.55 -10.49
CA ASN A 153 2.89 18.97 -10.62
C ASN A 153 1.48 19.23 -10.10
N ILE A 154 1.36 20.07 -9.11
CA ILE A 154 0.08 20.49 -8.56
C ILE A 154 -0.14 21.90 -9.05
N ASP A 155 -0.95 22.02 -10.11
CA ASP A 155 -1.46 23.27 -10.64
C ASP A 155 -2.68 23.74 -9.84
#